data_949f3eab124a63c60ecb6148be16bf33
#
_entry.id   949f3eab124a63c60ecb6148be16bf33
#
_cell.length_a   1.000
_cell.length_b   1.000
_cell.length_c   1.000
_cell.angle_alpha   90.00
_cell.angle_beta   90.00
_cell.angle_gamma   90.00
#
_symmetry.space_group_name_H-M   'P 1'
#
loop_
_entity.id
_entity.type
_entity.pdbx_description
1 polymer ?
#
loop_
_entity_poly.entity_id
_entity_poly.type
_entity_poly.pdbx_seq_one_letter_code
_entity_poly.pdbx_strand_id
1 'polypeptide(L)'
;MLKRILTAVLMLFVLLVVNSAGASNTVRIAYSDIDNFVGIKDGRLAGYGVALFDAIAEHTGWTYEYKSGSWEQCLEWVKNGEADFTFPAQYSEQRAADFLFSRQNCILDFAAIYTSGTNSDILYQDYQSLQGKRLGMIKGNYLNLCFDKFVGSKGISVQKFYYSSGAEVNEALAAGKIDAIMSGNCVLDEDKKLVAKFDYLPAYIITGKNN
;
A
#
# COMPACT_ATOMS: atom_id res chain seq x y z
N MET A 1 28.78 55.13 -23.54
CA MET A 1 27.59 54.37 -23.91
C MET A 1 27.81 52.86 -23.79
N LEU A 2 28.80 52.28 -24.41
CA LEU A 2 29.05 50.82 -24.42
C LEU A 2 29.20 50.19 -23.03
N LYS A 3 29.90 50.81 -22.06
CA LYS A 3 30.03 50.31 -20.68
C LYS A 3 28.66 50.21 -19.92
N ARG A 4 27.75 51.15 -20.15
CA ARG A 4 26.41 51.16 -19.51
C ARG A 4 25.50 50.09 -20.09
N ILE A 5 25.64 49.77 -21.38
CA ILE A 5 24.90 48.69 -22.04
C ILE A 5 25.42 47.34 -21.55
N LEU A 6 26.74 47.18 -21.41
CA LEU A 6 27.35 45.94 -20.90
C LEU A 6 26.92 45.63 -19.46
N THR A 7 26.83 46.68 -18.60
CA THR A 7 26.38 46.52 -17.20
C THR A 7 24.88 46.16 -17.14
N ALA A 8 24.03 46.74 -17.99
CA ALA A 8 22.62 46.44 -18.07
C ALA A 8 22.36 44.99 -18.58
N VAL A 9 23.12 44.52 -19.57
CA VAL A 9 23.05 43.16 -20.09
C VAL A 9 23.51 42.13 -19.04
N LEU A 10 24.60 42.48 -18.29
CA LEU A 10 25.07 41.60 -17.20
C LEU A 10 24.08 41.54 -16.04
N MET A 11 23.41 42.64 -15.65
CA MET A 11 22.33 42.65 -14.67
C MET A 11 21.10 41.87 -15.14
N LEU A 12 20.74 41.93 -16.42
CA LEU A 12 19.62 41.17 -16.97
C LEU A 12 19.93 39.67 -16.98
N PHE A 13 21.19 39.28 -17.24
CA PHE A 13 21.61 37.88 -17.19
C PHE A 13 21.64 37.34 -15.75
N VAL A 14 22.02 38.13 -14.77
CA VAL A 14 21.98 37.75 -13.33
C VAL A 14 20.54 37.63 -12.84
N LEU A 15 19.61 38.45 -13.32
CA LEU A 15 18.18 38.35 -12.99
C LEU A 15 17.49 37.12 -13.62
N LEU A 16 17.99 36.60 -14.76
CA LEU A 16 17.48 35.42 -15.41
C LEU A 16 17.97 34.10 -14.75
N VAL A 17 19.07 34.14 -14.01
CA VAL A 17 19.64 32.97 -13.33
C VAL A 17 19.03 32.75 -11.92
N VAL A 18 18.35 33.74 -11.34
CA VAL A 18 17.83 33.69 -9.96
C VAL A 18 16.41 33.18 -9.85
N ASN A 19 15.70 32.91 -10.97
CA ASN A 19 14.32 32.47 -10.95
C ASN A 19 14.10 30.96 -11.27
N SER A 20 15.12 30.14 -11.17
CA SER A 20 14.89 28.72 -10.93
C SER A 20 14.84 28.44 -9.40
N ALA A 21 13.85 29.02 -8.72
CA ALA A 21 13.32 28.37 -7.55
C ALA A 21 12.82 27.00 -8.05
N GLY A 22 13.68 26.00 -7.96
CA GLY A 22 13.33 24.65 -8.35
C GLY A 22 12.07 24.31 -7.58
N ALA A 23 10.98 24.03 -8.29
CA ALA A 23 9.84 23.37 -7.69
C ALA A 23 10.42 22.20 -6.89
N SER A 24 10.08 22.11 -5.61
CA SER A 24 10.51 20.98 -4.79
C SER A 24 10.04 19.72 -5.50
N ASN A 25 10.97 18.92 -5.99
CA ASN A 25 10.66 17.62 -6.60
C ASN A 25 10.32 16.57 -5.53
N THR A 26 10.06 17.02 -4.30
CA THR A 26 9.74 16.15 -3.18
C THR A 26 8.28 15.74 -3.25
N VAL A 27 8.06 14.45 -3.27
CA VAL A 27 6.75 13.81 -3.34
C VAL A 27 6.49 13.06 -2.04
N ARG A 28 5.33 13.26 -1.45
CA ARG A 28 4.92 12.68 -0.18
C ARG A 28 4.18 11.36 -0.43
N ILE A 29 4.73 10.26 0.08
CA ILE A 29 4.18 8.93 -0.07
C ILE A 29 3.58 8.47 1.25
N ALA A 30 2.26 8.28 1.31
CA ALA A 30 1.62 7.63 2.43
C ALA A 30 1.71 6.11 2.28
N TYR A 31 2.07 5.39 3.34
CA TYR A 31 2.11 3.93 3.32
C TYR A 31 1.58 3.31 4.60
N SER A 32 0.94 2.17 4.47
CA SER A 32 0.65 1.24 5.57
C SER A 32 1.67 0.12 5.52
N ASP A 33 2.14 -0.31 6.69
CA ASP A 33 3.12 -1.39 6.79
C ASP A 33 2.54 -2.68 6.20
N ILE A 34 3.23 -3.23 5.20
CA ILE A 34 2.87 -4.49 4.52
C ILE A 34 4.15 -5.31 4.37
N ASP A 35 4.17 -6.48 5.01
CA ASP A 35 5.31 -7.40 5.00
C ASP A 35 5.91 -7.56 3.59
N ASN A 36 7.24 -7.43 3.48
CA ASN A 36 8.02 -7.52 2.24
C ASN A 36 7.65 -6.54 1.12
N PHE A 37 6.57 -5.75 1.28
CA PHE A 37 6.15 -4.77 0.28
C PHE A 37 6.61 -3.35 0.63
N VAL A 38 6.29 -2.87 1.81
CA VAL A 38 6.77 -1.59 2.35
C VAL A 38 6.71 -1.61 3.87
N GLY A 39 7.86 -1.39 4.52
CA GLY A 39 7.95 -1.39 5.98
C GLY A 39 9.37 -1.15 6.47
N ILE A 40 9.55 -1.06 7.78
CA ILE A 40 10.87 -0.89 8.38
C ILE A 40 11.55 -2.25 8.54
N LYS A 41 12.72 -2.41 7.90
CA LYS A 41 13.61 -3.55 8.02
C LYS A 41 15.00 -3.06 8.43
N ASP A 42 15.54 -3.59 9.52
CA ASP A 42 16.87 -3.18 10.05
C ASP A 42 16.99 -1.65 10.26
N GLY A 43 15.92 -1.02 10.73
CA GLY A 43 15.85 0.43 10.99
C GLY A 43 15.75 1.31 9.73
N ARG A 44 15.53 0.73 8.56
CA ARG A 44 15.37 1.45 7.28
C ARG A 44 14.08 1.05 6.59
N LEU A 45 13.47 2.02 5.92
CA LEU A 45 12.32 1.74 5.06
C LEU A 45 12.81 0.89 3.87
N ALA A 46 12.15 -0.22 3.61
CA ALA A 46 12.54 -1.21 2.59
C ALA A 46 11.31 -1.96 2.05
N GLY A 47 11.52 -2.74 1.01
CA GLY A 47 10.53 -3.58 0.37
C GLY A 47 10.35 -3.27 -1.11
N TYR A 48 9.55 -4.09 -1.79
CA TYR A 48 9.30 -3.94 -3.22
C TYR A 48 8.76 -2.54 -3.58
N GLY A 49 7.85 -2.00 -2.77
CA GLY A 49 7.25 -0.69 -3.03
C GLY A 49 8.26 0.45 -2.94
N VAL A 50 9.23 0.36 -2.02
CA VAL A 50 10.32 1.36 -1.93
C VAL A 50 11.19 1.28 -3.17
N ALA A 51 11.63 0.08 -3.56
CA ALA A 51 12.43 -0.12 -4.77
C ALA A 51 11.70 0.34 -6.05
N LEU A 52 10.38 0.20 -6.11
CA LEU A 52 9.57 0.72 -7.21
C LEU A 52 9.65 2.26 -7.30
N PHE A 53 9.50 2.96 -6.17
CA PHE A 53 9.60 4.41 -6.15
C PHE A 53 11.03 4.89 -6.41
N ASP A 54 12.06 4.19 -5.93
CA ASP A 54 13.45 4.48 -6.26
C ASP A 54 13.69 4.40 -7.78
N ALA A 55 13.16 3.37 -8.44
CA ALA A 55 13.24 3.26 -9.90
C ALA A 55 12.47 4.38 -10.63
N ILE A 56 11.32 4.82 -10.10
CA ILE A 56 10.60 5.99 -10.63
C ILE A 56 11.44 7.27 -10.45
N ALA A 57 12.15 7.42 -9.33
CA ALA A 57 13.02 8.57 -9.08
C ALA A 57 14.14 8.70 -10.11
N GLU A 58 14.73 7.59 -10.55
CA GLU A 58 15.77 7.58 -11.60
C GLU A 58 15.30 8.25 -12.91
N HIS A 59 14.01 8.17 -13.21
CA HIS A 59 13.43 8.73 -14.43
C HIS A 59 12.80 10.11 -14.24
N THR A 60 12.35 10.45 -13.04
CA THR A 60 11.63 11.69 -12.76
C THR A 60 12.48 12.74 -12.07
N GLY A 61 13.56 12.33 -11.40
CA GLY A 61 14.34 13.19 -10.52
C GLY A 61 13.59 13.56 -9.23
N TRP A 62 12.53 12.84 -8.90
CA TRP A 62 11.77 13.03 -7.65
C TRP A 62 12.57 12.55 -6.43
N THR A 63 12.33 13.22 -5.30
CA THR A 63 12.72 12.76 -3.97
C THR A 63 11.47 12.44 -3.18
N TYR A 64 11.56 11.51 -2.23
CA TYR A 64 10.38 11.05 -1.50
C TYR A 64 10.46 11.30 -0.01
N GLU A 65 9.34 11.74 0.54
CA GLU A 65 9.06 11.75 1.97
C GLU A 65 7.99 10.70 2.27
N TYR A 66 8.30 9.75 3.15
CA TYR A 66 7.39 8.67 3.50
C TYR A 66 6.68 8.95 4.81
N LYS A 67 5.33 8.84 4.79
CA LYS A 67 4.44 9.04 5.94
C LYS A 67 3.75 7.72 6.26
N SER A 68 4.07 7.14 7.41
CA SER A 68 3.47 5.86 7.86
C SER A 68 2.15 6.09 8.57
N GLY A 69 1.15 5.23 8.32
CA GLY A 69 -0.14 5.24 8.97
C GLY A 69 -0.95 3.97 8.73
N SER A 70 -2.16 3.90 9.29
CA SER A 70 -3.10 2.86 8.91
C SER A 70 -3.51 3.03 7.44
N TRP A 71 -4.03 1.96 6.82
CA TRP A 71 -4.51 2.05 5.43
C TRP A 71 -5.60 3.12 5.26
N GLU A 72 -6.53 3.22 6.21
CA GLU A 72 -7.57 4.26 6.21
C GLU A 72 -6.96 5.68 6.27
N GLN A 73 -5.96 5.90 7.13
CA GLN A 73 -5.24 7.18 7.20
C GLN A 73 -4.50 7.52 5.91
N CYS A 74 -3.85 6.53 5.28
CA CYS A 74 -3.18 6.75 4.00
C CYS A 74 -4.15 7.22 2.92
N LEU A 75 -5.32 6.59 2.82
CA LEU A 75 -6.38 7.01 1.89
C LEU A 75 -6.87 8.43 2.20
N GLU A 76 -7.10 8.76 3.47
CA GLU A 76 -7.54 10.09 3.89
C GLU A 76 -6.50 11.17 3.56
N TRP A 77 -5.22 10.94 3.88
CA TRP A 77 -4.15 11.89 3.59
C TRP A 77 -4.00 12.17 2.10
N VAL A 78 -4.11 11.14 1.25
CA VAL A 78 -4.04 11.34 -0.20
C VAL A 78 -5.29 12.04 -0.72
N LYS A 79 -6.47 11.72 -0.20
CA LYS A 79 -7.72 12.40 -0.57
C LYS A 79 -7.69 13.89 -0.24
N ASN A 80 -7.11 14.26 0.91
CA ASN A 80 -7.06 15.62 1.43
C ASN A 80 -5.80 16.42 0.99
N GLY A 81 -4.89 15.81 0.19
CA GLY A 81 -3.66 16.45 -0.27
C GLY A 81 -2.57 16.57 0.79
N GLU A 82 -2.69 15.83 1.90
CA GLU A 82 -1.62 15.72 2.92
C GLU A 82 -0.50 14.77 2.50
N ALA A 83 -0.78 13.86 1.58
CA ALA A 83 0.18 13.05 0.85
C ALA A 83 -0.18 13.06 -0.64
N ASP A 84 0.80 12.87 -1.51
CA ASP A 84 0.60 12.94 -2.95
C ASP A 84 0.18 11.58 -3.52
N PHE A 85 0.75 10.49 -2.99
CA PHE A 85 0.43 9.12 -3.41
C PHE A 85 0.27 8.16 -2.24
N THR A 86 -0.49 7.09 -2.47
CA THR A 86 -0.44 5.84 -1.68
C THR A 86 -0.55 4.62 -2.58
N PHE A 87 -0.15 3.45 -2.08
CA PHE A 87 -0.09 2.17 -2.80
C PHE A 87 0.09 0.99 -1.83
N PRO A 88 -0.20 -0.25 -2.25
CA PRO A 88 -0.90 -0.67 -3.45
C PRO A 88 -2.42 -0.59 -3.24
N ALA A 89 -3.14 -0.02 -4.19
CA ALA A 89 -4.59 0.13 -4.09
C ALA A 89 -5.31 -0.63 -5.21
N GLN A 90 -6.19 -1.56 -4.87
CA GLN A 90 -7.08 -2.20 -5.83
C GLN A 90 -8.14 -1.22 -6.32
N TYR A 91 -8.50 -1.32 -7.59
CA TYR A 91 -9.56 -0.51 -8.17
C TYR A 91 -10.94 -0.89 -7.59
N SER A 92 -11.75 0.13 -7.32
CA SER A 92 -13.20 0.01 -7.15
C SER A 92 -13.88 1.29 -7.58
N GLU A 93 -15.14 1.19 -8.02
CA GLU A 93 -15.97 2.37 -8.37
C GLU A 93 -16.04 3.38 -7.21
N GLN A 94 -16.16 2.88 -5.98
CA GLN A 94 -16.17 3.72 -4.80
C GLN A 94 -14.87 4.51 -4.65
N ARG A 95 -13.70 3.87 -4.84
CA ARG A 95 -12.40 4.55 -4.79
C ARG A 95 -12.21 5.49 -5.97
N ALA A 96 -12.68 5.13 -7.15
CA ALA A 96 -12.61 5.96 -8.35
C ALA A 96 -13.43 7.25 -8.24
N ALA A 97 -14.34 7.38 -7.27
CA ALA A 97 -15.02 8.64 -6.97
C ALA A 97 -14.04 9.70 -6.43
N ASP A 98 -13.10 9.31 -5.58
CA ASP A 98 -12.19 10.21 -4.85
C ASP A 98 -10.76 10.22 -5.40
N PHE A 99 -10.31 9.15 -6.09
CA PHE A 99 -8.93 8.94 -6.49
C PHE A 99 -8.76 8.77 -8.00
N LEU A 100 -7.58 9.15 -8.49
CA LEU A 100 -7.03 8.76 -9.78
C LEU A 100 -6.08 7.59 -9.59
N PHE A 101 -6.08 6.69 -10.54
CA PHE A 101 -5.26 5.48 -10.53
C PHE A 101 -4.14 5.58 -11.58
N SER A 102 -2.95 5.09 -11.26
CA SER A 102 -1.88 4.97 -12.24
C SER A 102 -2.35 4.15 -13.46
N ARG A 103 -1.82 4.46 -14.64
CA ARG A 103 -2.19 3.76 -15.89
C ARG A 103 -1.79 2.29 -15.86
N GLN A 104 -0.64 1.99 -15.24
CA GLN A 104 -0.14 0.63 -15.06
C GLN A 104 -0.34 0.22 -13.60
N ASN A 105 -0.67 -1.04 -13.39
CA ASN A 105 -0.65 -1.60 -12.04
C ASN A 105 0.79 -1.69 -11.51
N CYS A 106 0.96 -1.40 -10.24
CA CYS A 106 2.26 -1.53 -9.57
C CYS A 106 2.54 -2.97 -9.12
N ILE A 107 1.49 -3.77 -8.93
CA ILE A 107 1.60 -5.20 -8.60
C ILE A 107 0.32 -5.93 -9.05
N LEU A 108 0.46 -7.19 -9.41
CA LEU A 108 -0.67 -8.11 -9.51
C LEU A 108 -0.81 -8.83 -8.17
N ASP A 109 -1.81 -8.43 -7.41
CA ASP A 109 -2.11 -9.00 -6.10
C ASP A 109 -3.09 -10.17 -6.22
N PHE A 110 -3.29 -10.90 -5.14
CA PHE A 110 -4.36 -11.88 -4.99
C PHE A 110 -4.84 -11.90 -3.53
N ALA A 111 -6.08 -12.27 -3.34
CA ALA A 111 -6.62 -12.52 -2.02
C ALA A 111 -6.20 -13.91 -1.53
N ALA A 112 -5.71 -14.00 -0.31
CA ALA A 112 -5.33 -15.27 0.30
C ALA A 112 -5.66 -15.32 1.79
N ILE A 113 -5.86 -16.53 2.27
CA ILE A 113 -6.02 -16.84 3.68
C ILE A 113 -4.79 -17.61 4.13
N TYR A 114 -4.19 -17.17 5.24
CA TYR A 114 -3.07 -17.83 5.88
C TYR A 114 -3.42 -18.18 7.33
N THR A 115 -2.83 -19.26 7.82
CA THR A 115 -2.85 -19.62 9.24
C THR A 115 -1.44 -19.79 9.77
N SER A 116 -1.26 -19.91 11.10
CA SER A 116 0.04 -20.22 11.69
C SER A 116 0.61 -21.52 11.13
N GLY A 117 1.92 -21.57 10.91
CA GLY A 117 2.64 -22.76 10.48
C GLY A 117 2.44 -23.98 11.39
N THR A 118 2.17 -23.74 12.68
CA THR A 118 1.90 -24.78 13.68
C THR A 118 0.44 -25.21 13.77
N ASN A 119 -0.49 -24.50 13.11
CA ASN A 119 -1.92 -24.86 13.14
C ASN A 119 -2.14 -26.15 12.35
N SER A 120 -2.78 -27.14 12.99
CA SER A 120 -3.11 -28.44 12.39
C SER A 120 -4.58 -28.57 11.95
N ASP A 121 -5.43 -27.63 12.37
CA ASP A 121 -6.88 -27.73 12.22
C ASP A 121 -7.41 -27.06 10.96
N ILE A 122 -6.62 -26.12 10.42
CA ILE A 122 -6.97 -25.39 9.20
C ILE A 122 -6.05 -25.88 8.08
N LEU A 123 -6.64 -26.50 7.06
CA LEU A 123 -5.92 -27.21 6.01
C LEU A 123 -6.00 -26.48 4.67
N TYR A 124 -4.96 -26.62 3.84
CA TYR A 124 -4.92 -26.08 2.49
C TYR A 124 -6.05 -26.65 1.63
N GLN A 125 -6.84 -25.76 1.04
CA GLN A 125 -8.02 -26.08 0.19
C GLN A 125 -9.16 -26.83 0.89
N ASP A 126 -9.06 -27.15 2.17
CA ASP A 126 -10.20 -27.57 2.98
C ASP A 126 -10.91 -26.34 3.57
N TYR A 127 -11.76 -25.73 2.77
CA TYR A 127 -12.43 -24.49 3.16
C TYR A 127 -13.39 -24.67 4.34
N GLN A 128 -13.93 -25.87 4.55
CA GLN A 128 -14.80 -26.15 5.68
C GLN A 128 -14.05 -26.10 7.01
N SER A 129 -12.74 -26.31 7.01
CA SER A 129 -11.89 -26.13 8.19
C SER A 129 -11.87 -24.70 8.73
N LEU A 130 -12.33 -23.72 7.95
CA LEU A 130 -12.52 -22.33 8.36
C LEU A 130 -13.85 -22.07 9.10
N GLN A 131 -14.79 -23.03 9.10
CA GLN A 131 -16.11 -22.83 9.72
C GLN A 131 -15.99 -22.46 11.20
N GLY A 132 -16.57 -21.30 11.58
CA GLY A 132 -16.56 -20.77 12.94
C GLY A 132 -15.22 -20.20 13.42
N LYS A 133 -14.17 -20.25 12.60
CA LYS A 133 -12.82 -19.75 12.97
C LYS A 133 -12.78 -18.22 13.06
N ARG A 134 -11.84 -17.73 13.88
CA ARG A 134 -11.55 -16.30 14.06
C ARG A 134 -10.60 -15.81 12.98
N LEU A 135 -11.03 -14.87 12.17
CA LEU A 135 -10.25 -14.34 11.04
C LEU A 135 -9.88 -12.89 11.24
N GLY A 136 -8.58 -12.58 11.18
CA GLY A 136 -8.05 -11.22 11.21
C GLY A 136 -8.04 -10.57 9.84
N MET A 137 -8.45 -9.32 9.77
CA MET A 137 -8.59 -8.52 8.56
C MET A 137 -8.11 -7.10 8.82
N ILE A 138 -7.57 -6.42 7.80
CA ILE A 138 -7.21 -5.00 7.89
C ILE A 138 -8.44 -4.15 7.54
N LYS A 139 -8.75 -3.16 8.38
CA LYS A 139 -9.85 -2.22 8.19
C LYS A 139 -9.72 -1.49 6.85
N GLY A 140 -10.83 -1.30 6.14
CA GLY A 140 -10.83 -0.56 4.85
C GLY A 140 -10.12 -1.27 3.69
N ASN A 141 -9.54 -2.45 3.89
CA ASN A 141 -8.90 -3.20 2.81
C ASN A 141 -9.94 -3.76 1.83
N TYR A 142 -9.69 -3.58 0.53
CA TYR A 142 -10.57 -4.07 -0.53
C TYR A 142 -10.69 -5.60 -0.54
N LEU A 143 -9.64 -6.31 -0.15
CA LEU A 143 -9.64 -7.77 -0.09
C LEU A 143 -10.70 -8.33 0.87
N ASN A 144 -11.21 -7.53 1.80
CA ASN A 144 -12.32 -7.93 2.68
C ASN A 144 -13.60 -8.23 1.88
N LEU A 145 -13.87 -7.48 0.81
CA LEU A 145 -15.02 -7.73 -0.09
C LEU A 145 -14.83 -9.03 -0.89
N CYS A 146 -13.60 -9.29 -1.34
CA CYS A 146 -13.24 -10.53 -2.02
C CYS A 146 -13.47 -11.73 -1.10
N PHE A 147 -13.02 -11.59 0.16
CA PHE A 147 -13.22 -12.61 1.18
C PHE A 147 -14.70 -12.90 1.45
N ASP A 148 -15.52 -11.87 1.57
CA ASP A 148 -16.95 -12.04 1.83
C ASP A 148 -17.66 -12.79 0.72
N LYS A 149 -17.31 -12.50 -0.54
CA LYS A 149 -17.79 -13.24 -1.70
C LYS A 149 -17.31 -14.70 -1.67
N PHE A 150 -16.03 -14.90 -1.36
CA PHE A 150 -15.43 -16.25 -1.30
C PHE A 150 -16.11 -17.12 -0.26
N VAL A 151 -16.21 -16.70 1.01
CA VAL A 151 -16.84 -17.50 2.07
C VAL A 151 -18.33 -17.72 1.82
N GLY A 152 -19.03 -16.69 1.29
CA GLY A 152 -20.43 -16.80 0.89
C GLY A 152 -20.63 -17.86 -0.20
N SER A 153 -19.74 -17.92 -1.21
CA SER A 153 -19.80 -18.92 -2.28
C SER A 153 -19.52 -20.36 -1.80
N LYS A 154 -18.84 -20.49 -0.66
CA LYS A 154 -18.50 -21.80 -0.05
C LYS A 154 -19.46 -22.21 1.08
N GLY A 155 -20.43 -21.36 1.44
CA GLY A 155 -21.33 -21.59 2.55
C GLY A 155 -20.64 -21.62 3.92
N ILE A 156 -19.54 -20.86 4.08
CA ILE A 156 -18.71 -20.80 5.28
C ILE A 156 -19.07 -19.56 6.09
N SER A 157 -19.12 -19.70 7.41
CA SER A 157 -19.26 -18.61 8.37
C SER A 157 -18.03 -18.52 9.25
N VAL A 158 -17.46 -17.31 9.39
CA VAL A 158 -16.28 -17.02 10.22
C VAL A 158 -16.57 -15.84 11.16
N GLN A 159 -15.78 -15.73 12.24
CA GLN A 159 -15.80 -14.57 13.12
C GLN A 159 -14.74 -13.58 12.64
N LYS A 160 -15.15 -12.39 12.22
CA LYS A 160 -14.24 -11.37 11.65
C LYS A 160 -13.74 -10.42 12.73
N PHE A 161 -12.42 -10.21 12.77
CA PHE A 161 -11.74 -9.27 13.66
C PHE A 161 -10.95 -8.27 12.82
N TYR A 162 -11.18 -6.97 13.03
CA TYR A 162 -10.59 -5.91 12.23
C TYR A 162 -9.48 -5.19 13.00
N TYR A 163 -8.34 -5.00 12.35
CA TYR A 163 -7.14 -4.38 12.85
C TYR A 163 -6.73 -3.18 11.99
N SER A 164 -5.89 -2.32 12.51
CA SER A 164 -5.46 -1.09 11.81
C SER A 164 -4.26 -1.33 10.87
N SER A 165 -3.48 -2.38 11.11
CA SER A 165 -2.26 -2.68 10.35
C SER A 165 -2.01 -4.18 10.18
N GLY A 166 -1.13 -4.53 9.24
CA GLY A 166 -0.63 -5.90 9.05
C GLY A 166 0.13 -6.41 10.27
N ALA A 167 0.92 -5.55 10.93
CA ALA A 167 1.66 -5.90 12.14
C ALA A 167 0.72 -6.35 13.27
N GLU A 168 -0.35 -5.58 13.54
CA GLU A 168 -1.34 -5.95 14.56
C GLU A 168 -2.04 -7.28 14.25
N VAL A 169 -2.36 -7.54 12.98
CA VAL A 169 -2.96 -8.81 12.54
C VAL A 169 -1.98 -9.97 12.78
N ASN A 170 -0.71 -9.81 12.43
CA ASN A 170 0.32 -10.81 12.63
C ASN A 170 0.57 -11.10 14.12
N GLU A 171 0.64 -10.07 14.96
CA GLU A 171 0.74 -10.22 16.41
C GLU A 171 -0.46 -10.97 16.99
N ALA A 172 -1.68 -10.68 16.52
CA ALA A 172 -2.89 -11.35 16.97
C ALA A 172 -2.90 -12.84 16.57
N LEU A 173 -2.40 -13.19 15.37
CA LEU A 173 -2.24 -14.57 14.92
C LEU A 173 -1.20 -15.30 15.78
N ALA A 174 -0.02 -14.71 15.98
CA ALA A 174 1.05 -15.28 16.80
C ALA A 174 0.62 -15.49 18.25
N ALA A 175 -0.18 -14.58 18.81
CA ALA A 175 -0.75 -14.69 20.15
C ALA A 175 -1.96 -15.64 20.27
N GLY A 176 -2.38 -16.28 19.19
CA GLY A 176 -3.56 -17.18 19.18
C GLY A 176 -4.89 -16.48 19.42
N LYS A 177 -4.96 -15.14 19.28
CA LYS A 177 -6.21 -14.37 19.39
C LYS A 177 -7.13 -14.59 18.20
N ILE A 178 -6.55 -14.88 17.05
CA ILE A 178 -7.22 -15.26 15.80
C ILE A 178 -6.61 -16.55 15.25
N ASP A 179 -7.33 -17.25 14.41
CA ASP A 179 -6.95 -18.58 13.89
C ASP A 179 -6.36 -18.49 12.47
N ALA A 180 -6.76 -17.47 11.72
CA ALA A 180 -6.30 -17.22 10.37
C ALA A 180 -6.32 -15.71 10.05
N ILE A 181 -5.63 -15.33 8.99
CA ILE A 181 -5.58 -13.96 8.49
C ILE A 181 -5.96 -13.89 7.02
N MET A 182 -6.61 -12.79 6.65
CA MET A 182 -6.82 -12.39 5.27
C MET A 182 -5.69 -11.46 4.84
N SER A 183 -4.99 -11.78 3.75
CA SER A 183 -3.88 -10.96 3.25
C SER A 183 -3.74 -11.08 1.73
N GLY A 184 -2.84 -10.28 1.15
CA GLY A 184 -2.42 -10.35 -0.25
C GLY A 184 -1.20 -11.25 -0.47
N ASN A 185 -0.58 -11.13 -1.65
CA ASN A 185 0.56 -11.94 -2.07
C ASN A 185 1.90 -11.62 -1.38
N CYS A 186 1.97 -10.52 -0.63
CA CYS A 186 3.22 -10.07 0.01
C CYS A 186 3.57 -10.83 1.29
N VAL A 187 2.67 -11.69 1.77
CA VAL A 187 2.90 -12.53 2.96
C VAL A 187 3.70 -13.77 2.56
N LEU A 188 5.01 -13.62 2.45
CA LEU A 188 5.97 -14.72 2.32
C LEU A 188 6.68 -14.87 3.67
N ASP A 189 6.03 -15.57 4.60
CA ASP A 189 6.56 -15.84 5.93
C ASP A 189 6.59 -17.35 6.13
N GLU A 190 7.78 -17.89 6.44
CA GLU A 190 7.97 -19.32 6.66
C GLU A 190 7.14 -19.87 7.81
N ASP A 191 6.74 -18.98 8.73
CA ASP A 191 5.89 -19.33 9.89
C ASP A 191 4.39 -19.39 9.57
N LYS A 192 3.99 -19.15 8.32
CA LYS A 192 2.59 -19.17 7.89
C LYS A 192 2.32 -20.24 6.84
N LYS A 193 1.15 -20.85 6.93
CA LYS A 193 0.63 -21.78 5.92
C LYS A 193 -0.47 -21.13 5.11
N LEU A 194 -0.38 -21.25 3.79
CA LEU A 194 -1.45 -20.90 2.88
C LEU A 194 -2.64 -21.85 3.09
N VAL A 195 -3.83 -21.30 3.21
CA VAL A 195 -5.10 -22.05 3.33
C VAL A 195 -5.90 -21.98 2.04
N ALA A 196 -6.05 -20.77 1.51
CA ALA A 196 -6.77 -20.52 0.27
C ALA A 196 -6.12 -19.36 -0.49
N LYS A 197 -6.23 -19.41 -1.81
CA LYS A 197 -5.84 -18.33 -2.73
C LYS A 197 -6.97 -18.14 -3.74
N PHE A 198 -7.40 -16.91 -3.90
CA PHE A 198 -8.53 -16.56 -4.76
C PHE A 198 -8.38 -15.11 -5.24
N ASP A 199 -9.19 -14.69 -6.21
CA ASP A 199 -9.26 -13.34 -6.76
C ASP A 199 -7.88 -12.71 -7.05
N TYR A 200 -7.46 -12.77 -8.31
CA TYR A 200 -6.26 -12.06 -8.78
C TYR A 200 -6.65 -10.62 -9.13
N LEU A 201 -6.03 -9.65 -8.49
CA LEU A 201 -6.42 -8.26 -8.53
C LEU A 201 -5.21 -7.37 -8.83
N PRO A 202 -5.25 -6.58 -9.92
CA PRO A 202 -4.24 -5.56 -10.12
C PRO A 202 -4.37 -4.47 -9.03
N ALA A 203 -3.24 -4.04 -8.50
CA ALA A 203 -3.18 -2.92 -7.58
C ALA A 203 -2.32 -1.79 -8.15
N TYR A 204 -2.64 -0.58 -7.81
CA TYR A 204 -2.18 0.65 -8.45
C TYR A 204 -1.58 1.62 -7.44
N ILE A 205 -0.78 2.57 -7.94
CA ILE A 205 -0.49 3.81 -7.22
C ILE A 205 -1.70 4.72 -7.43
N ILE A 206 -2.17 5.37 -6.37
CA ILE A 206 -3.30 6.29 -6.42
C ILE A 206 -2.93 7.67 -5.88
N THR A 207 -3.58 8.70 -6.42
CA THR A 207 -3.54 10.09 -5.96
C THR A 207 -4.95 10.64 -5.79
N GLY A 208 -5.11 11.68 -4.97
CA GLY A 208 -6.38 12.37 -4.83
C GLY A 208 -6.74 13.13 -6.12
N LYS A 209 -8.03 13.22 -6.44
CA LYS A 209 -8.49 13.97 -7.63
C LYS A 209 -8.23 15.48 -7.53
N ASN A 210 -8.01 15.97 -6.32
CA ASN A 210 -7.80 17.39 -6.05
C ASN A 210 -6.33 17.74 -5.76
N ASN A 211 -5.42 16.78 -5.96
CA ASN A 211 -3.98 16.99 -5.79
C ASN A 211 -3.35 17.54 -7.06
#